data_e6ca8688e8eafc0b4d04b1a9b54e7322
#
_entry.id   e6ca8688e8eafc0b4d04b1a9b54e7322
#
_cell.length_a   1.000
_cell.length_b   1.000
_cell.length_c   1.000
_cell.angle_alpha   90.00
_cell.angle_beta   90.00
_cell.angle_gamma   90.00
#
_symmetry.space_group_name_H-M   'P 1'
#
loop_
_entity.id
_entity.type
_entity.pdbx_description
1 polymer ?
#
loop_
_entity_poly.entity_id
_entity_poly.type
_entity_poly.pdbx_seq_one_letter_code
_entity_poly.pdbx_strand_id
1 'polypeptide(L)'
;HMVDALRTRFPVAVTLSVGEQPTASYALWKEAGASRFLLKHETADASLYAALHPGYTLAQRVDALQRLRRAGYEIGSGFIVGVPGQRPETLADDILLARELHVDMCGAGPFIPQADTPLGNEPQGSVELALRVMAVLRIALPWSNLPATTALASLDPVSGQREGLLAGGNVLMPGFTPASR
;
A
#
# COMPACT_ATOMS: atom_id res chain seq x y z
N HIS A 1 16.76 5.47 19.48
CA HIS A 1 16.01 5.52 18.22
C HIS A 1 14.67 4.83 18.39
N MET A 2 13.55 5.38 17.82
CA MET A 2 12.20 4.80 18.02
C MET A 2 12.09 3.33 17.57
N VAL A 3 12.67 2.99 16.43
CA VAL A 3 12.70 1.60 15.91
C VAL A 3 13.38 0.66 16.90
N ASP A 4 14.56 1.04 17.38
CA ASP A 4 15.34 0.28 18.36
C ASP A 4 14.56 0.10 19.68
N ALA A 5 13.95 1.16 20.20
CA ALA A 5 13.12 1.11 21.41
C ALA A 5 11.92 0.15 21.26
N LEU A 6 11.25 0.15 20.11
CA LEU A 6 10.16 -0.78 19.82
C LEU A 6 10.63 -2.22 19.76
N ARG A 7 11.73 -2.48 19.06
CA ARG A 7 12.31 -3.83 18.92
C ARG A 7 12.82 -4.40 20.24
N THR A 8 13.42 -3.55 21.08
CA THR A 8 13.93 -3.97 22.40
C THR A 8 12.78 -4.28 23.37
N ARG A 9 11.68 -3.52 23.28
CA ARG A 9 10.56 -3.65 24.21
C ARG A 9 9.53 -4.71 23.82
N PHE A 10 9.38 -4.98 22.51
CA PHE A 10 8.33 -5.86 22.00
C PHE A 10 8.88 -6.85 20.96
N PRO A 11 8.43 -8.12 20.97
CA PRO A 11 8.81 -9.13 19.97
C PRO A 11 8.01 -8.93 18.66
N VAL A 12 8.16 -7.76 18.02
CA VAL A 12 7.42 -7.39 16.79
C VAL A 12 8.36 -7.07 15.65
N ALA A 13 7.93 -7.31 14.42
CA ALA A 13 8.56 -6.78 13.23
C ALA A 13 8.14 -5.32 13.05
N VAL A 14 9.09 -4.43 12.76
CA VAL A 14 8.81 -3.01 12.51
C VAL A 14 8.73 -2.78 11.01
N THR A 15 7.57 -2.33 10.55
CA THR A 15 7.34 -1.85 9.18
C THR A 15 7.37 -0.33 9.16
N LEU A 16 8.22 0.25 8.32
CA LEU A 16 8.24 1.70 8.08
C LEU A 16 7.36 2.06 6.88
N SER A 17 6.66 3.19 6.97
CA SER A 17 5.89 3.77 5.87
C SER A 17 6.03 5.30 5.95
N VAL A 18 7.20 5.81 5.51
CA VAL A 18 7.61 7.20 5.69
C VAL A 18 8.00 7.86 4.36
N GLY A 19 7.47 7.36 3.26
CA GLY A 19 7.73 7.86 1.92
C GLY A 19 9.13 7.54 1.40
N GLU A 20 9.48 8.17 0.30
CA GLU A 20 10.78 8.01 -0.35
C GLU A 20 11.86 8.75 0.45
N GLN A 21 12.99 8.08 0.66
CA GLN A 21 14.08 8.61 1.46
C GLN A 21 15.44 8.33 0.79
N PRO A 22 16.50 9.06 1.18
CA PRO A 22 17.85 8.75 0.76
C PRO A 22 18.27 7.33 1.21
N THR A 23 19.11 6.66 0.42
CA THR A 23 19.58 5.30 0.71
C THR A 23 20.27 5.19 2.07
N ALA A 24 20.97 6.24 2.52
CA ALA A 24 21.59 6.28 3.84
C ALA A 24 20.56 6.16 4.99
N SER A 25 19.36 6.75 4.82
CA SER A 25 18.28 6.61 5.81
C SER A 25 17.76 5.18 5.88
N TYR A 26 17.64 4.51 4.73
CA TYR A 26 17.24 3.10 4.68
C TYR A 26 18.23 2.21 5.43
N ALA A 27 19.54 2.40 5.21
CA ALA A 27 20.59 1.66 5.93
C ALA A 27 20.50 1.90 7.44
N LEU A 28 20.41 3.16 7.87
CA LEU A 28 20.32 3.53 9.29
C LEU A 28 19.12 2.88 9.99
N TRP A 29 17.94 2.87 9.36
CA TRP A 29 16.77 2.26 9.96
C TRP A 29 16.81 0.74 9.94
N LYS A 30 17.46 0.15 8.94
CA LYS A 30 17.71 -1.29 8.88
C LYS A 30 18.59 -1.73 10.04
N GLU A 31 19.69 -1.03 10.29
CA GLU A 31 20.59 -1.24 11.43
C GLU A 31 19.86 -1.09 12.77
N ALA A 32 18.94 -0.10 12.88
CA ALA A 32 18.10 0.07 14.06
C ALA A 32 17.05 -1.05 14.24
N GLY A 33 16.94 -1.99 13.29
CA GLY A 33 16.09 -3.17 13.38
C GLY A 33 14.76 -3.11 12.62
N ALA A 34 14.52 -2.08 11.78
CA ALA A 34 13.39 -2.11 10.86
C ALA A 34 13.62 -3.22 9.82
N SER A 35 12.64 -4.11 9.66
CA SER A 35 12.76 -5.27 8.75
C SER A 35 11.91 -5.13 7.50
N ARG A 36 10.88 -4.30 7.53
CA ARG A 36 9.87 -4.13 6.47
C ARG A 36 9.70 -2.67 6.12
N PHE A 37 9.36 -2.42 4.85
CA PHE A 37 9.05 -1.06 4.39
C PHE A 37 7.87 -1.09 3.44
N LEU A 38 6.85 -0.29 3.71
CA LEU A 38 5.69 -0.11 2.85
C LEU A 38 5.83 1.20 2.07
N LEU A 39 5.87 1.09 0.75
CA LEU A 39 5.89 2.21 -0.18
C LEU A 39 5.01 1.88 -1.38
N LYS A 40 3.77 2.36 -1.35
CA LYS A 40 2.80 2.08 -2.41
C LYS A 40 3.19 2.75 -3.71
N HIS A 41 3.06 2.04 -4.84
CA HIS A 41 3.24 2.62 -6.17
C HIS A 41 2.02 3.42 -6.65
N GLU A 42 0.89 3.28 -5.96
CA GLU A 42 -0.40 3.97 -6.11
C GLU A 42 -1.11 3.69 -7.45
N THR A 43 -0.39 3.70 -8.56
CA THR A 43 -0.83 3.26 -9.88
C THR A 43 0.38 2.97 -10.79
N ALA A 44 0.24 2.01 -11.69
CA ALA A 44 1.23 1.69 -12.73
C ALA A 44 1.10 2.58 -13.98
N ASP A 45 0.05 3.38 -14.09
CA ASP A 45 -0.10 4.36 -15.15
C ASP A 45 0.72 5.62 -14.82
N ALA A 46 1.76 5.88 -15.61
CA ALA A 46 2.70 6.99 -15.37
C ALA A 46 2.02 8.37 -15.44
N SER A 47 1.01 8.53 -16.28
CA SER A 47 0.27 9.79 -16.43
C SER A 47 -0.63 10.02 -15.22
N LEU A 48 -1.35 8.99 -14.81
CA LEU A 48 -2.18 9.01 -13.61
C LEU A 48 -1.32 9.22 -12.36
N TYR A 49 -0.16 8.53 -12.27
CA TYR A 49 0.80 8.73 -11.18
C TYR A 49 1.25 10.19 -11.05
N ALA A 50 1.63 10.82 -12.18
CA ALA A 50 2.07 12.22 -12.18
C ALA A 50 0.94 13.19 -11.79
N ALA A 51 -0.31 12.87 -12.13
CA ALA A 51 -1.47 13.66 -11.69
C ALA A 51 -1.73 13.52 -10.19
N LEU A 52 -1.56 12.33 -9.61
CA LEU A 52 -1.72 12.06 -8.18
C LEU A 52 -0.56 12.61 -7.34
N HIS A 53 0.64 12.66 -7.90
CA HIS A 53 1.89 13.06 -7.23
C HIS A 53 2.64 14.13 -8.05
N PRO A 54 2.16 15.38 -8.09
CA PRO A 54 2.82 16.46 -8.82
C PRO A 54 4.30 16.61 -8.41
N GLY A 55 5.18 16.63 -9.41
CA GLY A 55 6.63 16.74 -9.19
C GLY A 55 7.37 15.42 -8.98
N TYR A 56 6.66 14.28 -8.97
CA TYR A 56 7.24 12.93 -8.85
C TYR A 56 6.86 12.06 -10.04
N THR A 57 7.65 11.01 -10.29
CA THR A 57 7.40 10.06 -11.37
C THR A 57 7.28 8.63 -10.83
N LEU A 58 6.50 7.79 -11.53
CA LEU A 58 6.41 6.36 -11.24
C LEU A 58 7.79 5.68 -11.26
N ALA A 59 8.66 6.08 -12.21
CA ALA A 59 10.01 5.52 -12.31
C ALA A 59 10.84 5.77 -11.04
N GLN A 60 10.76 6.97 -10.45
CA GLN A 60 11.40 7.27 -9.17
C GLN A 60 10.85 6.40 -8.04
N ARG A 61 9.53 6.18 -8.00
CA ARG A 61 8.87 5.31 -7.01
C ARG A 61 9.34 3.86 -7.13
N VAL A 62 9.41 3.34 -8.35
CA VAL A 62 9.92 1.98 -8.63
C VAL A 62 11.38 1.86 -8.23
N ASP A 63 12.23 2.83 -8.59
CA ASP A 63 13.64 2.84 -8.14
C ASP A 63 13.76 2.85 -6.61
N ALA A 64 12.94 3.61 -5.91
CA ALA A 64 12.93 3.62 -4.44
C ALA A 64 12.58 2.23 -3.85
N LEU A 65 11.58 1.53 -4.42
CA LEU A 65 11.24 0.15 -4.03
C LEU A 65 12.41 -0.82 -4.28
N GLN A 66 13.10 -0.68 -5.41
CA GLN A 66 14.28 -1.49 -5.72
C GLN A 66 15.46 -1.19 -4.77
N ARG A 67 15.68 0.07 -4.41
CA ARG A 67 16.69 0.46 -3.39
C ARG A 67 16.38 -0.13 -2.03
N LEU A 68 15.13 -0.13 -1.61
CA LEU A 68 14.69 -0.77 -0.37
C LEU A 68 14.96 -2.27 -0.38
N ARG A 69 14.68 -2.97 -1.48
CA ARG A 69 15.00 -4.39 -1.61
C ARG A 69 16.51 -4.64 -1.54
N ARG A 70 17.32 -3.85 -2.25
CA ARG A 70 18.79 -3.94 -2.16
C ARG A 70 19.33 -3.69 -0.74
N ALA A 71 18.64 -2.85 0.03
CA ALA A 71 18.96 -2.64 1.45
C ALA A 71 18.47 -3.78 2.38
N GLY A 72 17.88 -4.84 1.82
CA GLY A 72 17.48 -6.05 2.56
C GLY A 72 16.13 -5.94 3.29
N TYR A 73 15.25 -5.02 2.90
CA TYR A 73 13.89 -4.97 3.43
C TYR A 73 12.99 -6.00 2.75
N GLU A 74 12.06 -6.57 3.53
CA GLU A 74 10.81 -7.06 2.96
C GLU A 74 10.01 -5.85 2.48
N ILE A 75 9.65 -5.82 1.19
CA ILE A 75 8.98 -4.65 0.61
C ILE A 75 7.47 -4.87 0.49
N GLY A 76 6.72 -3.91 1.01
CA GLY A 76 5.30 -3.76 0.74
C GLY A 76 5.08 -2.68 -0.31
N SER A 77 4.17 -2.94 -1.22
CA SER A 77 3.67 -1.94 -2.15
C SER A 77 2.13 -2.00 -2.25
N GLY A 78 1.56 -1.37 -3.24
CA GLY A 78 0.13 -1.37 -3.46
C GLY A 78 -0.34 -0.20 -4.30
N PHE A 79 -1.62 -0.17 -4.54
CA PHE A 79 -2.26 0.83 -5.38
C PHE A 79 -3.65 1.20 -4.86
N ILE A 80 -4.26 2.22 -5.45
CA ILE A 80 -5.60 2.66 -5.12
C ILE A 80 -6.56 2.10 -6.18
N VAL A 81 -7.72 1.61 -5.75
CA VAL A 81 -8.75 1.07 -6.63
C VAL A 81 -9.90 2.06 -6.79
N GLY A 82 -10.19 2.43 -8.03
CA GLY A 82 -11.29 3.35 -8.34
C GLY A 82 -10.92 4.83 -8.20
N VAL A 83 -9.65 5.18 -8.36
CA VAL A 83 -9.21 6.57 -8.48
C VAL A 83 -9.74 7.16 -9.80
N PRO A 84 -10.14 8.45 -9.84
CA PRO A 84 -10.59 9.09 -11.07
C PRO A 84 -9.59 8.92 -12.21
N GLY A 85 -10.09 8.53 -13.39
CA GLY A 85 -9.27 8.25 -14.58
C GLY A 85 -8.69 6.84 -14.66
N GLN A 86 -8.80 6.02 -13.62
CA GLN A 86 -8.35 4.62 -13.64
C GLN A 86 -9.25 3.75 -14.51
N ARG A 87 -8.66 2.89 -15.31
CA ARG A 87 -9.33 1.94 -16.20
C ARG A 87 -9.05 0.49 -15.78
N PRO A 88 -9.82 -0.50 -16.23
CA PRO A 88 -9.54 -1.91 -15.94
C PRO A 88 -8.13 -2.36 -16.34
N GLU A 89 -7.61 -1.84 -17.47
CA GLU A 89 -6.25 -2.13 -17.94
C GLU A 89 -5.21 -1.59 -16.95
N THR A 90 -5.42 -0.40 -16.40
CA THR A 90 -4.55 0.18 -15.37
C THR A 90 -4.49 -0.71 -14.13
N LEU A 91 -5.63 -1.26 -13.68
CA LEU A 91 -5.66 -2.21 -12.56
C LEU A 91 -4.90 -3.50 -12.87
N ALA A 92 -4.97 -3.99 -14.09
CA ALA A 92 -4.18 -5.14 -14.51
C ALA A 92 -2.68 -4.83 -14.48
N ASP A 93 -2.27 -3.67 -14.98
CA ASP A 93 -0.88 -3.22 -14.95
C ASP A 93 -0.37 -3.02 -13.51
N ASP A 94 -1.22 -2.51 -12.59
CA ASP A 94 -0.93 -2.41 -11.16
C ASP A 94 -0.59 -3.77 -10.54
N ILE A 95 -1.38 -4.80 -10.86
CA ILE A 95 -1.17 -6.18 -10.38
C ILE A 95 0.12 -6.76 -10.98
N LEU A 96 0.35 -6.55 -12.28
CA LEU A 96 1.55 -7.03 -12.98
C LEU A 96 2.81 -6.36 -12.43
N LEU A 97 2.78 -5.06 -12.18
CA LEU A 97 3.90 -4.33 -11.57
C LEU A 97 4.21 -4.86 -10.15
N ALA A 98 3.18 -5.10 -9.33
CA ALA A 98 3.38 -5.69 -8.01
C ALA A 98 4.05 -7.08 -8.08
N ARG A 99 3.66 -7.89 -9.07
CA ARG A 99 4.26 -9.21 -9.34
C ARG A 99 5.71 -9.10 -9.84
N GLU A 100 5.99 -8.19 -10.76
CA GLU A 100 7.34 -7.93 -11.28
C GLU A 100 8.29 -7.48 -10.17
N LEU A 101 7.81 -6.61 -9.28
CA LEU A 101 8.55 -6.15 -8.11
C LEU A 101 8.72 -7.23 -7.04
N HIS A 102 8.08 -8.40 -7.17
CA HIS A 102 8.11 -9.47 -6.18
C HIS A 102 7.80 -8.97 -4.76
N VAL A 103 6.75 -8.17 -4.60
CA VAL A 103 6.43 -7.55 -3.32
C VAL A 103 6.05 -8.58 -2.26
N ASP A 104 6.55 -8.40 -1.03
CA ASP A 104 6.26 -9.27 0.10
C ASP A 104 4.88 -8.96 0.71
N MET A 105 4.37 -7.75 0.46
CA MET A 105 3.02 -7.31 0.81
C MET A 105 2.44 -6.42 -0.30
N CYS A 106 1.16 -6.59 -0.64
CA CYS A 106 0.46 -5.73 -1.58
C CYS A 106 -0.88 -5.27 -1.02
N GLY A 107 -1.01 -3.96 -0.79
CA GLY A 107 -2.25 -3.33 -0.34
C GLY A 107 -3.04 -2.72 -1.50
N ALA A 108 -4.24 -3.23 -1.76
CA ALA A 108 -5.19 -2.62 -2.68
C ALA A 108 -6.46 -2.25 -1.90
N GLY A 109 -6.83 -0.98 -1.91
CA GLY A 109 -8.01 -0.49 -1.22
C GLY A 109 -8.79 0.50 -2.08
N PRO A 110 -10.09 0.64 -1.82
CA PRO A 110 -10.91 1.58 -2.56
C PRO A 110 -10.47 3.03 -2.33
N PHE A 111 -10.61 3.85 -3.37
CA PHE A 111 -10.38 5.29 -3.26
C PHE A 111 -11.36 5.94 -2.29
N ILE A 112 -10.85 6.77 -1.39
CA ILE A 112 -11.65 7.58 -0.45
C ILE A 112 -11.26 9.05 -0.67
N PRO A 113 -12.18 9.88 -1.18
CA PRO A 113 -11.91 11.30 -1.36
C PRO A 113 -11.69 12.00 -0.01
N GLN A 114 -10.76 12.94 0.03
CA GLN A 114 -10.48 13.78 1.19
C GLN A 114 -10.82 15.23 0.83
N ALA A 115 -11.68 15.87 1.62
CA ALA A 115 -12.26 17.18 1.33
C ALA A 115 -11.20 18.27 1.02
N ASP A 116 -10.07 18.22 1.71
CA ASP A 116 -8.99 19.23 1.58
C ASP A 116 -7.97 18.90 0.48
N THR A 117 -8.33 18.04 -0.48
CA THR A 117 -7.48 17.66 -1.60
C THR A 117 -8.11 17.99 -2.95
N PRO A 118 -7.33 18.08 -4.05
CA PRO A 118 -7.87 18.29 -5.39
C PRO A 118 -8.92 17.26 -5.81
N LEU A 119 -8.90 16.05 -5.25
CA LEU A 119 -9.85 14.97 -5.52
C LEU A 119 -10.99 14.88 -4.48
N GLY A 120 -11.14 15.88 -3.62
CA GLY A 120 -12.08 15.84 -2.50
C GLY A 120 -13.56 15.78 -2.91
N ASN A 121 -13.91 16.20 -4.12
CA ASN A 121 -15.27 16.16 -4.64
C ASN A 121 -15.51 14.99 -5.62
N GLU A 122 -14.52 14.13 -5.83
CA GLU A 122 -14.65 12.98 -6.70
C GLU A 122 -15.47 11.85 -6.03
N PRO A 123 -16.16 11.02 -6.81
CA PRO A 123 -16.89 9.89 -6.25
C PRO A 123 -15.92 8.90 -5.60
N GLN A 124 -16.33 8.31 -4.47
CA GLN A 124 -15.57 7.26 -3.80
C GLN A 124 -15.46 5.99 -4.65
N GLY A 125 -14.39 5.23 -4.47
CA GLY A 125 -14.17 3.94 -5.10
C GLY A 125 -15.14 2.86 -4.60
N SER A 126 -15.33 1.82 -5.41
CA SER A 126 -16.21 0.69 -5.10
C SER A 126 -15.53 -0.34 -4.19
N VAL A 127 -16.17 -0.68 -3.07
CA VAL A 127 -15.78 -1.80 -2.21
C VAL A 127 -15.80 -3.12 -3.00
N GLU A 128 -16.85 -3.35 -3.80
CA GLU A 128 -16.97 -4.57 -4.61
C GLU A 128 -15.82 -4.71 -5.60
N LEU A 129 -15.45 -3.64 -6.31
CA LEU A 129 -14.31 -3.66 -7.22
C LEU A 129 -13.00 -3.95 -6.47
N ALA A 130 -12.78 -3.34 -5.31
CA ALA A 130 -11.60 -3.58 -4.50
C ALA A 130 -11.52 -5.05 -4.03
N LEU A 131 -12.63 -5.67 -3.65
CA LEU A 131 -12.69 -7.10 -3.30
C LEU A 131 -12.36 -8.00 -4.49
N ARG A 132 -12.88 -7.70 -5.68
CA ARG A 132 -12.54 -8.41 -6.93
C ARG A 132 -11.05 -8.30 -7.26
N VAL A 133 -10.48 -7.10 -7.14
CA VAL A 133 -9.04 -6.87 -7.34
C VAL A 133 -8.22 -7.66 -6.32
N MET A 134 -8.63 -7.71 -5.06
CA MET A 134 -7.96 -8.50 -4.02
C MET A 134 -7.97 -10.00 -4.34
N ALA A 135 -9.08 -10.53 -4.87
CA ALA A 135 -9.15 -11.92 -5.29
C ALA A 135 -8.17 -12.23 -6.45
N VAL A 136 -8.07 -11.34 -7.43
CA VAL A 136 -7.09 -11.47 -8.53
C VAL A 136 -5.66 -11.33 -8.01
N LEU A 137 -5.40 -10.39 -7.09
CA LEU A 137 -4.11 -10.25 -6.43
C LEU A 137 -3.70 -11.54 -5.71
N ARG A 138 -4.60 -12.22 -5.01
CA ARG A 138 -4.28 -13.49 -4.34
C ARG A 138 -3.83 -14.57 -5.35
N ILE A 139 -4.43 -14.61 -6.53
CA ILE A 139 -4.04 -15.55 -7.59
C ILE A 139 -2.66 -15.15 -8.16
N ALA A 140 -2.44 -13.87 -8.41
CA ALA A 140 -1.20 -13.35 -8.99
C ALA A 140 -0.01 -13.35 -8.03
N LEU A 141 -0.27 -13.18 -6.72
CA LEU A 141 0.69 -13.06 -5.64
C LEU A 141 0.38 -14.07 -4.51
N PRO A 142 0.48 -15.38 -4.75
CA PRO A 142 0.00 -16.41 -3.82
C PRO A 142 0.71 -16.38 -2.46
N TRP A 143 1.94 -15.89 -2.39
CA TRP A 143 2.77 -15.88 -1.19
C TRP A 143 2.85 -14.53 -0.48
N SER A 144 2.34 -13.46 -1.10
CA SER A 144 2.40 -12.12 -0.51
C SER A 144 1.34 -11.92 0.58
N ASN A 145 1.66 -11.06 1.52
CA ASN A 145 0.70 -10.56 2.50
C ASN A 145 -0.27 -9.59 1.80
N LEU A 146 -1.56 -9.86 1.90
CA LEU A 146 -2.62 -9.01 1.36
C LEU A 146 -3.48 -8.50 2.51
N PRO A 147 -3.35 -7.21 2.88
CA PRO A 147 -4.13 -6.65 3.97
C PRO A 147 -5.58 -6.37 3.56
N ALA A 148 -6.53 -6.77 4.42
CA ALA A 148 -7.85 -6.17 4.46
C ALA A 148 -7.68 -4.75 4.99
N THR A 149 -7.69 -3.77 4.08
CA THR A 149 -7.24 -2.41 4.35
C THR A 149 -8.20 -1.63 5.25
N THR A 150 -7.69 -0.58 5.91
CA THR A 150 -8.53 0.37 6.66
C THR A 150 -9.55 1.07 5.76
N ALA A 151 -9.25 1.26 4.47
CA ALA A 151 -10.19 1.84 3.51
C ALA A 151 -11.45 0.96 3.33
N LEU A 152 -11.32 -0.36 3.31
CA LEU A 152 -12.47 -1.27 3.31
C LEU A 152 -13.32 -1.08 4.58
N ALA A 153 -12.68 -1.01 5.75
CA ALA A 153 -13.39 -0.77 7.00
C ALA A 153 -14.06 0.62 7.06
N SER A 154 -13.47 1.62 6.42
CA SER A 154 -14.04 2.98 6.39
C SER A 154 -15.29 3.07 5.51
N LEU A 155 -15.32 2.36 4.37
CA LEU A 155 -16.49 2.36 3.46
C LEU A 155 -17.55 1.34 3.85
N ASP A 156 -17.14 0.22 4.46
CA ASP A 156 -18.05 -0.79 5.03
C ASP A 156 -17.54 -1.18 6.42
N PRO A 157 -17.96 -0.44 7.47
CA PRO A 157 -17.52 -0.70 8.84
C PRO A 157 -18.00 -2.03 9.41
N VAL A 158 -19.06 -2.62 8.84
CA VAL A 158 -19.68 -3.85 9.35
C VAL A 158 -18.98 -5.09 8.82
N SER A 159 -18.71 -5.12 7.52
CA SER A 159 -18.22 -6.34 6.84
C SER A 159 -16.95 -6.15 6.01
N GLY A 160 -16.55 -4.94 5.69
CA GLY A 160 -15.49 -4.66 4.71
C GLY A 160 -14.17 -5.38 4.96
N GLN A 161 -13.69 -5.44 6.20
CA GLN A 161 -12.47 -6.20 6.50
C GLN A 161 -12.68 -7.73 6.43
N ARG A 162 -13.84 -8.20 6.91
CA ARG A 162 -14.18 -9.63 6.81
C ARG A 162 -14.27 -10.08 5.36
N GLU A 163 -14.96 -9.33 4.52
CA GLU A 163 -15.06 -9.62 3.08
C GLU A 163 -13.69 -9.52 2.40
N GLY A 164 -12.84 -8.58 2.82
CA GLY A 164 -11.45 -8.49 2.37
C GLY A 164 -10.64 -9.76 2.68
N LEU A 165 -10.81 -10.36 3.85
CA LEU A 165 -10.18 -11.64 4.19
C LEU A 165 -10.73 -12.78 3.33
N LEU A 166 -12.05 -12.83 3.13
CA LEU A 166 -12.70 -13.84 2.29
C LEU A 166 -12.32 -13.71 0.81
N ALA A 167 -12.06 -12.51 0.34
CA ALA A 167 -11.58 -12.23 -1.02
C ALA A 167 -10.10 -12.57 -1.24
N GLY A 168 -9.39 -13.10 -0.24
CA GLY A 168 -7.99 -13.53 -0.37
C GLY A 168 -7.00 -12.78 0.52
N GLY A 169 -7.45 -11.85 1.33
CA GLY A 169 -6.63 -11.20 2.35
C GLY A 169 -6.15 -12.20 3.41
N ASN A 170 -5.00 -11.93 4.00
CA ASN A 170 -4.43 -12.72 5.10
C ASN A 170 -3.84 -11.86 6.22
N VAL A 171 -4.04 -10.55 6.15
CA VAL A 171 -3.59 -9.58 7.15
C VAL A 171 -4.75 -8.65 7.52
N LEU A 172 -4.97 -8.43 8.80
CA LEU A 172 -5.84 -7.35 9.29
C LEU A 172 -5.00 -6.09 9.48
N MET A 173 -5.53 -4.96 9.02
CA MET A 173 -4.91 -3.65 9.21
C MET A 173 -5.85 -2.76 10.05
N PRO A 174 -5.81 -2.86 11.39
CA PRO A 174 -6.64 -2.02 12.24
C PRO A 174 -6.14 -0.58 12.23
N GLY A 175 -7.07 0.38 12.23
CA GLY A 175 -6.76 1.78 12.43
C GLY A 175 -6.58 2.09 13.92
N PHE A 176 -5.46 2.70 14.29
CA PHE A 176 -5.22 3.21 15.65
C PHE A 176 -5.25 4.74 15.71
N THR A 177 -5.73 5.38 14.66
CA THR A 177 -5.95 6.82 14.67
C THR A 177 -7.07 7.13 15.68
N PRO A 178 -6.83 8.00 16.67
CA PRO A 178 -7.89 8.40 17.60
C PRO A 178 -9.08 8.96 16.83
N ALA A 179 -10.30 8.53 17.22
CA ALA A 179 -11.48 9.18 16.69
C ALA A 179 -11.38 10.68 17.04
N SER A 180 -11.55 11.55 16.06
CA SER A 180 -11.62 13.00 16.30
C SER A 180 -12.79 13.25 17.29
N ARG A 181 -12.46 13.89 18.40
CA ARG A 181 -13.46 14.35 19.37
C ARG A 181 -14.27 15.49 18.79
#